data_793ccdd345cba6b8d6c014423476e74c
#
_entry.id   793ccdd345cba6b8d6c014423476e74c
#
_cell.length_a   1.000
_cell.length_b   1.000
_cell.length_c   1.000
_cell.angle_alpha   90.00
_cell.angle_beta   90.00
_cell.angle_gamma   90.00
#
_symmetry.space_group_name_H-M   'P 1'
#
loop_
_entity.id
_entity.type
_entity.pdbx_description
1 polymer ?
#
loop_
_entity_poly.entity_id
_entity_poly.type
_entity_poly.pdbx_seq_one_letter_code
_entity_poly.pdbx_strand_id
1 'polypeptide(L)'
;MRNFASLVSNFVQRNPTRLPILVSGTAITLATISASITVALGLNHNGALFIATAIFISCAIAVPAGIIHYMREVVFSAHQEILPELAATDALTGIMNRRTFERLAEKERARMARTGDTAAIILFDLDWFKSINDNFGHAAGDEVLRTVAGLAGGVLRRPVDALARWGGEEFAILLSGVTPAQAYGVTERLRHTIDMAVFEEVAPGLSVSASFGVASFTAYTSLHNALSDADRALYEAKKEGRNRTVSRTDAERKVIALTR
;
A
#
# COMPACT_ATOMS: atom_id res chain seq x y z
N MET A 1 -8.32 -20.28 -33.01
CA MET A 1 -6.87 -20.04 -32.78
C MET A 1 -6.70 -19.08 -31.61
N ARG A 2 -7.13 -19.47 -30.41
CA ARG A 2 -6.80 -18.74 -29.15
C ARG A 2 -5.40 -19.20 -28.72
N ASN A 3 -4.52 -18.67 -29.18
CA ASN A 3 -3.38 -17.82 -28.93
C ASN A 3 -2.35 -18.48 -28.04
N PHE A 4 -1.43 -19.24 -28.66
CA PHE A 4 -0.11 -19.56 -28.09
C PHE A 4 0.54 -18.30 -27.46
N ALA A 5 0.40 -17.15 -28.11
CA ALA A 5 0.85 -15.86 -27.57
C ALA A 5 0.21 -15.48 -26.23
N SER A 6 -1.09 -15.73 -26.02
CA SER A 6 -1.77 -15.45 -24.74
C SER A 6 -1.38 -16.44 -23.63
N LEU A 7 -1.09 -17.70 -23.99
CA LEU A 7 -0.59 -18.71 -23.06
C LEU A 7 0.83 -18.36 -22.59
N VAL A 8 1.71 -17.96 -23.53
CA VAL A 8 3.08 -17.52 -23.21
C VAL A 8 3.06 -16.22 -22.39
N SER A 9 2.21 -15.24 -22.76
CA SER A 9 2.06 -13.99 -21.99
C SER A 9 1.62 -14.26 -20.55
N ASN A 10 0.57 -15.07 -20.33
CA ASN A 10 0.11 -15.43 -18.98
C ASN A 10 1.12 -16.23 -18.17
N PHE A 11 1.93 -17.07 -18.85
CA PHE A 11 2.96 -17.87 -18.22
C PHE A 11 4.15 -17.00 -17.75
N VAL A 12 4.51 -15.99 -18.55
CA VAL A 12 5.60 -15.04 -18.25
C VAL A 12 5.16 -14.03 -17.19
N GLN A 13 3.93 -13.48 -17.28
CA GLN A 13 3.42 -12.51 -16.30
C GLN A 13 3.33 -13.06 -14.86
N ARG A 14 3.10 -14.37 -14.72
CA ARG A 14 3.06 -15.02 -13.39
C ARG A 14 4.44 -15.27 -12.76
N ASN A 15 5.50 -15.21 -13.55
CA ASN A 15 6.85 -15.48 -13.04
C ASN A 15 7.91 -14.99 -14.04
N PRO A 16 8.44 -13.76 -13.89
CA PRO A 16 9.37 -13.15 -14.86
C PRO A 16 10.67 -13.96 -15.05
N THR A 17 11.05 -14.76 -14.04
CA THR A 17 12.24 -15.64 -14.13
C THR A 17 12.10 -16.76 -15.19
N ARG A 18 10.90 -17.03 -15.70
CA ARG A 18 10.66 -18.09 -16.70
C ARG A 18 10.99 -17.66 -18.12
N LEU A 19 10.97 -16.36 -18.43
CA LEU A 19 11.27 -15.87 -19.77
C LEU A 19 12.72 -16.18 -20.21
N PRO A 20 13.76 -15.93 -19.41
CA PRO A 20 15.14 -16.31 -19.76
C PRO A 20 15.30 -17.81 -20.00
N ILE A 21 14.67 -18.64 -19.19
CA ILE A 21 14.72 -20.10 -19.32
C ILE A 21 14.06 -20.54 -20.64
N LEU A 22 12.92 -19.95 -21.00
CA LEU A 22 12.19 -20.23 -22.22
C LEU A 22 12.99 -19.82 -23.46
N VAL A 23 13.57 -18.62 -23.46
CA VAL A 23 14.40 -18.11 -24.56
C VAL A 23 15.66 -18.93 -24.73
N SER A 24 16.36 -19.25 -23.65
CA SER A 24 17.56 -20.10 -23.70
C SER A 24 17.23 -21.52 -24.17
N GLY A 25 16.14 -22.10 -23.66
CA GLY A 25 15.70 -23.45 -24.08
C GLY A 25 15.31 -23.48 -25.55
N THR A 26 14.59 -22.51 -26.08
CA THR A 26 14.22 -22.45 -27.49
C THR A 26 15.45 -22.27 -28.42
N ALA A 27 16.39 -21.40 -28.01
CA ALA A 27 17.62 -21.21 -28.79
C ALA A 27 18.47 -22.48 -28.88
N ILE A 28 18.66 -23.19 -27.80
CA ILE A 28 19.40 -24.48 -27.75
C ILE A 28 18.69 -25.52 -28.60
N THR A 29 17.37 -25.65 -28.50
CA THR A 29 16.57 -26.61 -29.28
C THR A 29 16.66 -26.35 -30.79
N LEU A 30 16.51 -25.09 -31.22
CA LEU A 30 16.62 -24.69 -32.62
C LEU A 30 18.04 -24.96 -33.19
N ALA A 31 19.09 -24.64 -32.43
CA ALA A 31 20.45 -24.91 -32.82
C ALA A 31 20.73 -26.41 -32.97
N THR A 32 20.22 -27.23 -32.06
CA THR A 32 20.38 -28.71 -32.10
C THR A 32 19.63 -29.29 -33.30
N ILE A 33 18.41 -28.86 -33.59
CA ILE A 33 17.64 -29.28 -34.76
C ILE A 33 18.35 -28.87 -36.05
N SER A 34 18.84 -27.64 -36.16
CA SER A 34 19.58 -27.16 -37.35
C SER A 34 20.84 -27.98 -37.59
N ALA A 35 21.65 -28.23 -36.55
CA ALA A 35 22.84 -29.04 -36.63
C ALA A 35 22.53 -30.47 -37.05
N SER A 36 21.48 -31.07 -36.51
CA SER A 36 21.05 -32.44 -36.85
C SER A 36 20.60 -32.58 -38.31
N ILE A 37 19.87 -31.57 -38.83
CA ILE A 37 19.45 -31.53 -40.25
C ILE A 37 20.67 -31.43 -41.16
N THR A 38 21.65 -30.59 -40.84
CA THR A 38 22.89 -30.42 -41.63
C THR A 38 23.67 -31.75 -41.73
N VAL A 39 23.74 -32.51 -40.64
CA VAL A 39 24.38 -33.83 -40.61
C VAL A 39 23.57 -34.85 -41.43
N ALA A 40 22.25 -34.88 -41.29
CA ALA A 40 21.38 -35.82 -42.00
C ALA A 40 21.40 -35.61 -43.53
N LEU A 41 21.63 -34.36 -43.97
CA LEU A 41 21.80 -34.04 -45.40
C LEU A 41 23.22 -34.38 -45.94
N GLY A 42 24.11 -34.94 -45.13
CA GLY A 42 25.47 -35.31 -45.56
C GLY A 42 26.38 -34.11 -45.84
N LEU A 43 26.00 -32.90 -45.39
CA LEU A 43 26.76 -31.68 -45.60
C LEU A 43 27.97 -31.53 -44.67
N ASN A 44 28.16 -32.47 -43.72
CA ASN A 44 29.29 -32.46 -42.78
C ASN A 44 29.76 -33.89 -42.44
N HIS A 45 31.02 -34.21 -42.73
CA HIS A 45 31.62 -35.51 -42.49
C HIS A 45 31.89 -35.83 -41.01
N ASN A 46 32.01 -34.77 -40.13
CA ASN A 46 32.24 -34.92 -38.71
C ASN A 46 31.00 -34.53 -37.90
N GLY A 47 29.86 -35.17 -38.16
CA GLY A 47 28.55 -34.78 -37.63
C GLY A 47 28.50 -34.65 -36.10
N ALA A 48 29.16 -35.54 -35.38
CA ALA A 48 29.15 -35.44 -33.88
C ALA A 48 29.87 -34.20 -33.37
N LEU A 49 31.01 -33.82 -33.97
CA LEU A 49 31.76 -32.63 -33.61
C LEU A 49 30.97 -31.35 -33.96
N PHE A 50 30.30 -31.33 -35.09
CA PHE A 50 29.48 -30.21 -35.53
C PHE A 50 28.28 -29.97 -34.59
N ILE A 51 27.58 -31.04 -34.17
CA ILE A 51 26.47 -30.94 -33.20
C ILE A 51 27.01 -30.45 -31.86
N ALA A 52 28.11 -31.00 -31.37
CA ALA A 52 28.72 -30.60 -30.10
C ALA A 52 29.13 -29.13 -30.07
N THR A 53 29.77 -28.65 -31.17
CA THR A 53 30.13 -27.21 -31.29
C THR A 53 28.92 -26.29 -31.37
N ALA A 54 27.86 -26.70 -32.08
CA ALA A 54 26.61 -25.90 -32.16
C ALA A 54 25.93 -25.79 -30.78
N ILE A 55 25.86 -26.90 -30.02
CA ILE A 55 25.34 -26.87 -28.65
C ILE A 55 26.20 -25.97 -27.75
N PHE A 56 27.53 -26.14 -27.81
CA PHE A 56 28.46 -25.35 -27.01
C PHE A 56 28.32 -23.84 -27.26
N ILE A 57 28.28 -23.40 -28.53
CA ILE A 57 28.13 -21.99 -28.89
C ILE A 57 26.76 -21.47 -28.43
N SER A 58 25.68 -22.24 -28.61
CA SER A 58 24.34 -21.87 -28.17
C SER A 58 24.27 -21.70 -26.66
N CYS A 59 24.86 -22.60 -25.89
CA CYS A 59 24.93 -22.50 -24.44
C CYS A 59 25.80 -21.32 -23.99
N ALA A 60 26.95 -21.10 -24.65
CA ALA A 60 27.88 -20.04 -24.32
C ALA A 60 27.25 -18.61 -24.51
N ILE A 61 26.27 -18.48 -25.40
CA ILE A 61 25.53 -17.23 -25.61
C ILE A 61 24.25 -17.17 -24.73
N ALA A 62 23.46 -18.23 -24.73
CA ALA A 62 22.15 -18.23 -24.10
C ALA A 62 22.23 -18.19 -22.56
N VAL A 63 23.22 -18.88 -21.97
CA VAL A 63 23.36 -18.92 -20.50
C VAL A 63 23.76 -17.53 -19.92
N PRO A 64 24.82 -16.86 -20.41
CA PRO A 64 25.14 -15.51 -19.91
C PRO A 64 24.02 -14.50 -20.17
N ALA A 65 23.38 -14.54 -21.35
CA ALA A 65 22.26 -13.65 -21.65
C ALA A 65 21.08 -13.87 -20.69
N GLY A 66 20.77 -15.11 -20.36
CA GLY A 66 19.76 -15.49 -19.38
C GLY A 66 20.09 -14.99 -17.97
N ILE A 67 21.35 -15.13 -17.54
CA ILE A 67 21.83 -14.64 -16.24
C ILE A 67 21.74 -13.12 -16.18
N ILE A 68 22.19 -12.40 -17.20
CA ILE A 68 22.13 -10.93 -17.25
C ILE A 68 20.69 -10.45 -17.20
N HIS A 69 19.77 -11.08 -17.93
CA HIS A 69 18.35 -10.73 -17.90
C HIS A 69 17.74 -10.98 -16.53
N TYR A 70 18.03 -12.12 -15.91
CA TYR A 70 17.61 -12.45 -14.56
C TYR A 70 18.11 -11.42 -13.53
N MET A 71 19.41 -11.08 -13.59
CA MET A 71 19.99 -10.09 -12.69
C MET A 71 19.35 -8.70 -12.86
N ARG A 72 19.10 -8.28 -14.12
CA ARG A 72 18.38 -7.02 -14.38
C ARG A 72 16.98 -7.03 -13.77
N GLU A 73 16.23 -8.10 -13.91
CA GLU A 73 14.87 -8.23 -13.38
C GLU A 73 14.87 -8.18 -11.85
N VAL A 74 15.78 -8.92 -11.20
CA VAL A 74 15.93 -8.90 -9.73
C VAL A 74 16.35 -7.52 -9.23
N VAL A 75 17.29 -6.85 -9.89
CA VAL A 75 17.72 -5.50 -9.51
C VAL A 75 16.59 -4.50 -9.76
N PHE A 76 15.85 -4.61 -10.86
CA PHE A 76 14.76 -3.72 -11.19
C PHE A 76 13.58 -3.86 -10.22
N SER A 77 13.22 -5.11 -9.87
CA SER A 77 12.15 -5.35 -8.87
C SER A 77 12.54 -4.84 -7.48
N ALA A 78 13.80 -5.04 -7.06
CA ALA A 78 14.30 -4.49 -5.81
C ALA A 78 14.27 -2.96 -5.77
N HIS A 79 14.58 -2.27 -6.90
CA HIS A 79 14.48 -0.82 -6.99
C HIS A 79 13.03 -0.30 -6.98
N GLN A 80 12.08 -1.04 -7.56
CA GLN A 80 10.66 -0.67 -7.51
C GLN A 80 10.07 -0.78 -6.10
N GLU A 81 10.58 -1.68 -5.25
CA GLU A 81 10.18 -1.78 -3.85
C GLU A 81 10.79 -0.69 -2.97
N ILE A 82 12.00 -0.20 -3.30
CA ILE A 82 12.71 0.82 -2.50
C ILE A 82 12.18 2.24 -2.78
N LEU A 83 11.76 2.57 -4.00
CA LEU A 83 11.28 3.91 -4.36
C LEU A 83 10.03 4.35 -3.57
N PRO A 84 8.97 3.53 -3.39
CA PRO A 84 7.85 3.85 -2.51
C PRO A 84 8.25 3.92 -1.03
N GLU A 85 9.29 3.17 -0.63
CA GLU A 85 9.81 3.19 0.74
C GLU A 85 10.49 4.51 1.10
N LEU A 86 11.05 5.24 0.14
CA LEU A 86 11.67 6.56 0.34
C LEU A 86 10.66 7.71 0.26
N ALA A 87 9.48 7.50 -0.31
CA ALA A 87 8.44 8.52 -0.35
C ALA A 87 7.95 8.82 1.08
N ALA A 88 7.82 10.11 1.41
CA ALA A 88 7.26 10.55 2.69
C ALA A 88 5.74 10.66 2.65
N THR A 89 5.15 10.74 1.46
CA THR A 89 3.74 11.00 1.20
C THR A 89 3.08 9.87 0.42
N ASP A 90 1.77 9.78 0.54
CA ASP A 90 0.91 8.93 -0.31
C ASP A 90 0.76 9.58 -1.69
N ALA A 91 0.96 8.80 -2.74
CA ALA A 91 0.98 9.30 -4.12
C ALA A 91 -0.38 9.80 -4.62
N LEU A 92 -1.50 9.29 -4.07
CA LEU A 92 -2.85 9.68 -4.47
C LEU A 92 -3.30 10.98 -3.80
N THR A 93 -3.10 11.06 -2.49
CA THR A 93 -3.68 12.12 -1.65
C THR A 93 -2.68 13.24 -1.32
N GLY A 94 -1.37 13.01 -1.51
CA GLY A 94 -0.30 13.97 -1.19
C GLY A 94 -0.05 14.19 0.31
N ILE A 95 -0.86 13.61 1.20
CA ILE A 95 -0.63 13.65 2.65
C ILE A 95 0.44 12.62 3.07
N MET A 96 0.84 12.58 4.33
CA MET A 96 1.82 11.60 4.80
C MET A 96 1.36 10.18 4.52
N ASN A 97 2.29 9.28 4.24
CA ASN A 97 2.02 7.85 4.26
C ASN A 97 2.14 7.29 5.69
N ARG A 98 1.65 6.07 5.89
CA ARG A 98 1.67 5.35 7.17
C ARG A 98 3.05 5.36 7.83
N ARG A 99 4.12 5.03 7.09
CA ARG A 99 5.50 4.96 7.62
C ARG A 99 5.97 6.30 8.17
N THR A 100 5.69 7.40 7.47
CA THR A 100 6.06 8.74 7.91
C THR A 100 5.30 9.14 9.15
N PHE A 101 4.01 8.80 9.22
CA PHE A 101 3.18 9.01 10.40
C PHE A 101 3.70 8.26 11.63
N GLU A 102 4.00 6.96 11.50
CA GLU A 102 4.53 6.14 12.61
C GLU A 102 5.83 6.73 13.17
N ARG A 103 6.75 7.16 12.29
CA ARG A 103 7.99 7.84 12.72
C ARG A 103 7.72 9.16 13.44
N LEU A 104 6.75 9.94 12.97
CA LEU A 104 6.39 11.21 13.61
C LEU A 104 5.74 10.98 14.97
N ALA A 105 4.83 10.02 15.09
CA ALA A 105 4.18 9.66 16.33
C ALA A 105 5.16 9.19 17.41
N GLU A 106 6.18 8.39 17.03
CA GLU A 106 7.23 8.00 17.95
C GLU A 106 8.12 9.19 18.40
N LYS A 107 8.42 10.13 17.51
CA LYS A 107 9.10 11.38 17.88
C LYS A 107 8.28 12.21 18.86
N GLU A 108 6.97 12.30 18.63
CA GLU A 108 6.04 13.02 19.52
C GLU A 108 5.96 12.35 20.89
N ARG A 109 5.90 11.01 20.95
CA ARG A 109 5.96 10.26 22.21
C ARG A 109 7.23 10.56 22.99
N ALA A 110 8.38 10.60 22.32
CA ALA A 110 9.65 10.99 22.97
C ALA A 110 9.68 12.46 23.43
N ARG A 111 8.98 13.37 22.72
CA ARG A 111 8.79 14.77 23.14
C ARG A 111 7.93 14.84 24.41
N MET A 112 6.79 14.15 24.40
CA MET A 112 5.88 14.12 25.55
C MET A 112 6.52 13.59 26.82
N ALA A 113 7.49 12.67 26.73
CA ALA A 113 8.25 12.18 27.88
C ALA A 113 9.06 13.29 28.59
N ARG A 114 9.40 14.38 27.88
CA ARG A 114 10.14 15.54 28.42
C ARG A 114 9.24 16.68 28.86
N THR A 115 8.11 16.88 28.19
CA THR A 115 7.23 18.04 28.42
C THR A 115 6.05 17.72 29.33
N GLY A 116 5.70 16.44 29.52
CA GLY A 116 4.49 16.03 30.23
C GLY A 116 3.19 16.24 29.45
N ASP A 117 3.28 16.64 28.17
CA ASP A 117 2.12 16.84 27.32
C ASP A 117 1.41 15.51 27.01
N THR A 118 0.18 15.62 26.49
CA THR A 118 -0.62 14.51 25.98
C THR A 118 -0.96 14.75 24.51
N ALA A 119 -1.28 13.68 23.82
CA ALA A 119 -1.73 13.68 22.44
C ALA A 119 -2.90 12.69 22.24
N ALA A 120 -3.46 12.68 21.07
CA ALA A 120 -4.46 11.67 20.68
C ALA A 120 -4.10 11.10 19.32
N ILE A 121 -4.35 9.78 19.16
CA ILE A 121 -4.36 9.08 17.88
C ILE A 121 -5.82 8.89 17.46
N ILE A 122 -6.11 9.24 16.22
CA ILE A 122 -7.42 9.04 15.61
C ILE A 122 -7.21 8.16 14.39
N LEU A 123 -7.99 7.11 14.27
CA LEU A 123 -8.16 6.37 13.03
C LEU A 123 -9.56 6.64 12.50
N PHE A 124 -9.70 6.87 11.20
CA PHE A 124 -11.00 6.97 10.56
C PHE A 124 -11.02 6.30 9.21
N ASP A 125 -12.22 5.91 8.79
CA ASP A 125 -12.47 5.14 7.58
C ASP A 125 -13.74 5.65 6.92
N LEU A 126 -13.73 5.75 5.59
CA LEU A 126 -14.88 6.20 4.82
C LEU A 126 -15.95 5.13 4.78
N ASP A 127 -17.13 5.50 5.26
CA ASP A 127 -18.26 4.56 5.32
C ASP A 127 -18.71 4.18 3.90
N TRP A 128 -18.90 2.87 3.69
CA TRP A 128 -19.40 2.32 2.43
C TRP A 128 -18.54 2.67 1.19
N PHE A 129 -17.25 2.95 1.35
CA PHE A 129 -16.36 3.36 0.26
C PHE A 129 -16.34 2.36 -0.91
N LYS A 130 -16.41 1.06 -0.61
CA LYS A 130 -16.55 0.04 -1.66
C LYS A 130 -17.78 0.28 -2.53
N SER A 131 -18.92 0.67 -1.95
CA SER A 131 -20.13 1.00 -2.71
C SER A 131 -19.94 2.22 -3.61
N ILE A 132 -19.14 3.20 -3.21
CA ILE A 132 -18.78 4.33 -4.06
C ILE A 132 -18.02 3.84 -5.29
N ASN A 133 -16.99 3.01 -5.09
CA ASN A 133 -16.24 2.43 -6.20
C ASN A 133 -17.10 1.56 -7.12
N ASP A 134 -17.98 0.74 -6.56
CA ASP A 134 -18.84 -0.18 -7.32
C ASP A 134 -19.89 0.58 -8.15
N ASN A 135 -20.41 1.71 -7.66
CA ASN A 135 -21.45 2.50 -8.34
C ASN A 135 -20.91 3.57 -9.29
N PHE A 136 -19.77 4.22 -8.93
CA PHE A 136 -19.24 5.39 -9.66
C PHE A 136 -17.85 5.15 -10.25
N GLY A 137 -17.26 3.98 -10.03
CA GLY A 137 -15.94 3.61 -10.52
C GLY A 137 -14.78 4.09 -9.63
N HIS A 138 -13.61 3.47 -9.81
CA HIS A 138 -12.41 3.75 -9.01
C HIS A 138 -11.92 5.20 -9.15
N ALA A 139 -12.09 5.83 -10.31
CA ALA A 139 -11.69 7.23 -10.49
C ALA A 139 -12.49 8.19 -9.58
N ALA A 140 -13.79 7.92 -9.37
CA ALA A 140 -14.63 8.67 -8.43
C ALA A 140 -14.18 8.42 -6.97
N GLY A 141 -13.89 7.18 -6.62
CA GLY A 141 -13.32 6.85 -5.31
C GLY A 141 -12.00 7.55 -5.03
N ASP A 142 -11.11 7.61 -6.01
CA ASP A 142 -9.84 8.33 -5.90
C ASP A 142 -10.04 9.84 -5.64
N GLU A 143 -11.03 10.46 -6.30
CA GLU A 143 -11.33 11.87 -6.09
C GLU A 143 -11.96 12.13 -4.72
N VAL A 144 -12.83 11.22 -4.25
CA VAL A 144 -13.35 11.25 -2.86
C VAL A 144 -12.19 11.21 -1.86
N LEU A 145 -11.20 10.33 -2.04
CA LEU A 145 -10.04 10.23 -1.15
C LEU A 145 -9.22 11.53 -1.14
N ARG A 146 -8.99 12.17 -2.31
CA ARG A 146 -8.30 13.47 -2.39
C ARG A 146 -9.06 14.57 -1.68
N THR A 147 -10.36 14.65 -1.93
CA THR A 147 -11.25 15.65 -1.32
C THR A 147 -11.26 15.51 0.21
N VAL A 148 -11.45 14.28 0.72
CA VAL A 148 -11.42 14.01 2.17
C VAL A 148 -10.07 14.34 2.80
N ALA A 149 -8.97 14.01 2.15
CA ALA A 149 -7.64 14.40 2.62
C ALA A 149 -7.48 15.93 2.71
N GLY A 150 -8.01 16.67 1.73
CA GLY A 150 -8.04 18.13 1.73
C GLY A 150 -8.88 18.71 2.86
N LEU A 151 -10.11 18.20 3.04
CA LEU A 151 -11.01 18.60 4.14
C LEU A 151 -10.37 18.35 5.51
N ALA A 152 -9.80 17.17 5.72
CA ALA A 152 -9.11 16.83 6.95
C ALA A 152 -7.92 17.76 7.20
N GLY A 153 -7.11 18.02 6.17
CA GLY A 153 -6.00 18.97 6.26
C GLY A 153 -6.41 20.40 6.62
N GLY A 154 -7.63 20.82 6.23
CA GLY A 154 -8.19 22.13 6.55
C GLY A 154 -8.68 22.27 8.01
N VAL A 155 -9.04 21.16 8.66
CA VAL A 155 -9.50 21.15 10.05
C VAL A 155 -8.33 21.13 11.04
N LEU A 156 -7.17 20.61 10.64
CA LEU A 156 -6.02 20.36 11.50
C LEU A 156 -5.08 21.57 11.60
N ARG A 157 -4.39 21.70 12.74
CA ARG A 157 -3.43 22.79 13.02
C ARG A 157 -2.07 22.43 12.42
N ARG A 158 -1.72 22.98 11.27
CA ARG A 158 -0.38 22.81 10.71
C ARG A 158 0.62 23.79 11.35
N PRO A 159 1.86 23.36 11.63
CA PRO A 159 2.48 22.04 11.42
C PRO A 159 2.38 21.10 12.64
N VAL A 160 1.52 21.39 13.60
CA VAL A 160 1.47 20.73 14.93
C VAL A 160 0.80 19.37 14.85
N ASP A 161 -0.31 19.29 14.11
CA ASP A 161 -1.07 18.06 13.93
C ASP A 161 -0.61 17.35 12.64
N ALA A 162 -0.68 16.02 12.62
CA ALA A 162 -0.31 15.21 11.47
C ALA A 162 -1.50 14.43 10.92
N LEU A 163 -1.55 14.33 9.59
CA LEU A 163 -2.54 13.57 8.83
C LEU A 163 -1.82 12.61 7.88
N ALA A 164 -2.25 11.36 7.86
CA ALA A 164 -1.71 10.35 6.96
C ALA A 164 -2.81 9.48 6.36
N ARG A 165 -2.56 8.94 5.17
CA ARG A 165 -3.31 7.82 4.62
C ARG A 165 -2.76 6.54 5.22
N TRP A 166 -3.61 5.79 5.91
CA TRP A 166 -3.21 4.58 6.62
C TRP A 166 -3.19 3.37 5.71
N GLY A 167 -4.15 3.30 4.77
CA GLY A 167 -4.25 2.29 3.73
C GLY A 167 -5.65 2.29 3.13
N GLY A 168 -5.80 2.02 1.84
CA GLY A 168 -7.12 2.00 1.20
C GLY A 168 -7.90 3.30 1.43
N GLU A 169 -9.02 3.20 2.13
CA GLU A 169 -9.91 4.29 2.56
C GLU A 169 -9.70 4.73 4.01
N GLU A 170 -8.65 4.23 4.67
CA GLU A 170 -8.34 4.52 6.06
C GLU A 170 -7.33 5.67 6.19
N PHE A 171 -7.54 6.49 7.20
CA PHE A 171 -6.70 7.64 7.53
C PHE A 171 -6.32 7.62 9.01
N ALA A 172 -5.16 8.22 9.32
CA ALA A 172 -4.68 8.39 10.68
C ALA A 172 -4.39 9.87 10.98
N ILE A 173 -4.74 10.34 12.18
CA ILE A 173 -4.43 11.68 12.65
C ILE A 173 -3.71 11.58 14.01
N LEU A 174 -2.67 12.39 14.17
CA LEU A 174 -2.03 12.67 15.45
C LEU A 174 -2.36 14.11 15.83
N LEU A 175 -3.04 14.29 16.95
CA LEU A 175 -3.26 15.60 17.56
C LEU A 175 -2.30 15.77 18.73
N SER A 176 -1.40 16.75 18.65
CA SER A 176 -0.41 17.02 19.68
C SER A 176 -0.87 18.06 20.68
N GLY A 177 -0.56 17.90 21.96
CA GLY A 177 -0.88 18.86 23.02
C GLY A 177 -2.39 19.03 23.21
N VAL A 178 -3.16 17.96 23.19
CA VAL A 178 -4.63 17.98 23.36
C VAL A 178 -5.06 17.05 24.49
N THR A 179 -6.13 17.44 25.17
CA THR A 179 -6.87 16.57 26.08
C THR A 179 -7.80 15.63 25.29
N PRO A 180 -8.29 14.52 25.90
CA PRO A 180 -9.26 13.64 25.24
C PRO A 180 -10.52 14.38 24.77
N ALA A 181 -11.04 15.31 25.55
CA ALA A 181 -12.23 16.11 25.19
C ALA A 181 -11.96 17.02 24.00
N GLN A 182 -10.77 17.65 23.94
CA GLN A 182 -10.37 18.45 22.78
C GLN A 182 -10.19 17.59 21.53
N ALA A 183 -9.57 16.41 21.65
CA ALA A 183 -9.43 15.49 20.54
C ALA A 183 -10.80 15.05 19.99
N TYR A 184 -11.74 14.70 20.86
CA TYR A 184 -13.11 14.38 20.47
C TYR A 184 -13.78 15.53 19.72
N GLY A 185 -13.66 16.77 20.22
CA GLY A 185 -14.23 17.95 19.58
C GLY A 185 -13.65 18.24 18.19
N VAL A 186 -12.32 18.05 18.00
CA VAL A 186 -11.69 18.17 16.67
C VAL A 186 -12.21 17.08 15.73
N THR A 187 -12.34 15.85 16.23
CA THR A 187 -12.80 14.70 15.45
C THR A 187 -14.27 14.89 15.00
N GLU A 188 -15.16 15.33 15.89
CA GLU A 188 -16.56 15.63 15.55
C GLU A 188 -16.68 16.77 14.52
N ARG A 189 -15.85 17.80 14.63
CA ARG A 189 -15.80 18.85 13.60
C ARG A 189 -15.39 18.29 12.25
N LEU A 190 -14.38 17.41 12.20
CA LEU A 190 -13.96 16.75 10.96
C LEU A 190 -15.06 15.85 10.42
N ARG A 191 -15.69 15.02 11.27
CA ARG A 191 -16.81 14.18 10.89
C ARG A 191 -17.92 14.98 10.21
N HIS A 192 -18.33 16.07 10.86
CA HIS A 192 -19.37 16.95 10.32
C HIS A 192 -18.93 17.63 9.02
N THR A 193 -17.66 18.04 8.92
CA THR A 193 -17.12 18.63 7.69
C THR A 193 -17.20 17.66 6.51
N ILE A 194 -16.90 16.38 6.73
CA ILE A 194 -17.01 15.35 5.68
C ILE A 194 -18.47 15.06 5.34
N ASP A 195 -19.32 14.90 6.35
CA ASP A 195 -20.76 14.58 6.20
C ASP A 195 -21.54 15.68 5.44
N MET A 196 -21.13 16.95 5.62
CA MET A 196 -21.73 18.10 4.95
C MET A 196 -21.03 18.50 3.65
N ALA A 197 -19.98 17.81 3.27
CA ALA A 197 -19.24 18.13 2.05
C ALA A 197 -20.04 17.76 0.80
N VAL A 198 -19.95 18.60 -0.22
CA VAL A 198 -20.60 18.43 -1.49
C VAL A 198 -19.63 17.73 -2.44
N PHE A 199 -20.05 16.60 -3.01
CA PHE A 199 -19.28 15.80 -3.96
C PHE A 199 -19.90 15.78 -5.37
N GLU A 200 -20.69 16.81 -5.70
CA GLU A 200 -21.38 16.92 -7.02
C GLU A 200 -20.43 16.88 -8.23
N GLU A 201 -19.20 17.42 -8.06
CA GLU A 201 -18.18 17.37 -9.12
C GLU A 201 -17.62 15.96 -9.32
N VAL A 202 -17.74 15.09 -8.31
CA VAL A 202 -17.30 13.69 -8.34
C VAL A 202 -18.42 12.83 -8.95
N ALA A 203 -19.61 12.93 -8.37
CA ALA A 203 -20.80 12.24 -8.86
C ALA A 203 -22.08 12.92 -8.34
N PRO A 204 -23.11 13.10 -9.20
CA PRO A 204 -24.38 13.70 -8.80
C PRO A 204 -25.04 12.92 -7.65
N GLY A 205 -25.41 13.64 -6.57
CA GLY A 205 -26.08 13.08 -5.40
C GLY A 205 -25.20 12.20 -4.50
N LEU A 206 -23.89 12.21 -4.69
CA LEU A 206 -22.96 11.46 -3.84
C LEU A 206 -22.88 12.13 -2.47
N SER A 207 -23.18 11.36 -1.41
CA SER A 207 -22.89 11.70 -0.02
C SER A 207 -21.83 10.77 0.55
N VAL A 208 -20.91 11.32 1.35
CA VAL A 208 -19.81 10.59 1.96
C VAL A 208 -19.86 10.83 3.46
N SER A 209 -19.77 9.76 4.24
CA SER A 209 -19.57 9.86 5.70
C SER A 209 -18.33 9.05 6.12
N ALA A 210 -17.89 9.28 7.35
CA ALA A 210 -16.77 8.56 7.93
C ALA A 210 -17.04 8.19 9.38
N SER A 211 -16.49 7.05 9.79
CA SER A 211 -16.47 6.59 11.17
C SER A 211 -15.10 6.83 11.79
N PHE A 212 -15.07 7.19 13.08
CA PHE A 212 -13.88 7.64 13.77
C PHE A 212 -13.67 6.89 15.08
N GLY A 213 -12.41 6.46 15.31
CA GLY A 213 -11.95 5.95 16.59
C GLY A 213 -10.87 6.84 17.18
N VAL A 214 -11.04 7.30 18.41
CA VAL A 214 -10.12 8.17 19.13
C VAL A 214 -9.50 7.45 20.31
N ALA A 215 -8.18 7.52 20.45
CA ALA A 215 -7.46 6.98 21.60
C ALA A 215 -6.52 8.01 22.21
N SER A 216 -6.39 8.00 23.53
CA SER A 216 -5.38 8.79 24.24
C SER A 216 -3.98 8.26 23.90
N PHE A 217 -3.04 9.18 23.68
CA PHE A 217 -1.64 8.90 23.42
C PHE A 217 -0.77 9.70 24.36
N THR A 218 0.03 9.00 25.16
CA THR A 218 0.90 9.59 26.18
C THR A 218 2.32 9.06 26.05
N ALA A 219 3.25 9.65 26.77
CA ALA A 219 4.64 9.15 26.83
C ALA A 219 4.75 7.67 27.28
N TYR A 220 3.79 7.22 28.09
CA TYR A 220 3.74 5.86 28.64
C TYR A 220 2.94 4.86 27.81
N THR A 221 2.26 5.34 26.76
CA THR A 221 1.49 4.51 25.83
C THR A 221 2.36 4.18 24.62
N SER A 222 2.56 2.89 24.31
CA SER A 222 3.22 2.55 23.04
C SER A 222 2.34 2.96 21.86
N LEU A 223 2.95 3.33 20.74
CA LEU A 223 2.21 3.67 19.52
C LEU A 223 1.29 2.51 19.09
N HIS A 224 1.79 1.28 19.16
CA HIS A 224 1.01 0.08 18.86
C HIS A 224 -0.28 -0.01 19.70
N ASN A 225 -0.18 0.25 21.00
CA ASN A 225 -1.36 0.22 21.88
C ASN A 225 -2.35 1.34 21.59
N ALA A 226 -1.86 2.57 21.34
CA ALA A 226 -2.72 3.69 20.98
C ALA A 226 -3.46 3.44 19.65
N LEU A 227 -2.76 2.89 18.65
CA LEU A 227 -3.37 2.49 17.37
C LEU A 227 -4.39 1.37 17.57
N SER A 228 -4.07 0.35 18.37
CA SER A 228 -5.02 -0.75 18.66
C SER A 228 -6.29 -0.26 19.38
N ASP A 229 -6.18 0.73 20.28
CA ASP A 229 -7.36 1.29 20.94
C ASP A 229 -8.17 2.17 20.01
N ALA A 230 -7.53 2.96 19.14
CA ALA A 230 -8.21 3.74 18.10
C ALA A 230 -8.94 2.82 17.11
N ASP A 231 -8.32 1.71 16.69
CA ASP A 231 -8.93 0.70 15.80
C ASP A 231 -10.18 0.06 16.44
N ARG A 232 -10.08 -0.33 17.72
CA ARG A 232 -11.25 -0.86 18.45
C ARG A 232 -12.37 0.16 18.55
N ALA A 233 -12.07 1.42 18.82
CA ALA A 233 -13.05 2.50 18.86
C ALA A 233 -13.69 2.71 17.47
N LEU A 234 -12.90 2.70 16.41
CA LEU A 234 -13.37 2.77 15.03
C LEU A 234 -14.30 1.60 14.67
N TYR A 235 -13.92 0.39 15.07
CA TYR A 235 -14.76 -0.79 14.88
C TYR A 235 -16.12 -0.63 15.60
N GLU A 236 -16.13 -0.12 16.83
CA GLU A 236 -17.37 0.17 17.60
C GLU A 236 -18.21 1.23 16.88
N ALA A 237 -17.59 2.32 16.37
CA ALA A 237 -18.29 3.34 15.59
C ALA A 237 -18.98 2.75 14.36
N LYS A 238 -18.29 1.87 13.62
CA LYS A 238 -18.88 1.17 12.46
C LYS A 238 -20.02 0.24 12.84
N LYS A 239 -19.89 -0.49 13.96
CA LYS A 239 -20.91 -1.43 14.45
C LYS A 239 -22.17 -0.72 14.96
N GLU A 240 -22.03 0.43 15.58
CA GLU A 240 -23.13 1.21 16.15
C GLU A 240 -23.92 2.02 15.11
N GLY A 241 -23.63 1.91 13.83
CA GLY A 241 -24.40 2.54 12.75
C GLY A 241 -23.63 3.57 11.93
N ARG A 242 -22.29 3.63 12.08
CA ARG A 242 -21.40 4.50 11.29
C ARG A 242 -21.63 6.00 11.51
N ASN A 243 -20.95 6.84 10.72
CA ASN A 243 -21.01 8.31 10.76
C ASN A 243 -20.96 8.87 12.20
N ARG A 244 -19.98 8.40 12.98
CA ARG A 244 -19.82 8.79 14.40
C ARG A 244 -18.39 8.66 14.88
N THR A 245 -18.15 9.30 16.03
CA THR A 245 -16.90 9.19 16.77
C THR A 245 -17.10 8.35 18.03
N VAL A 246 -16.25 7.36 18.24
CA VAL A 246 -16.11 6.63 19.51
C VAL A 246 -14.72 6.95 20.08
N SER A 247 -14.67 7.24 21.40
CA SER A 247 -13.42 7.55 22.08
C SER A 247 -13.13 6.54 23.19
N ARG A 248 -11.88 6.07 23.24
CA ARG A 248 -11.36 5.26 24.33
C ARG A 248 -10.34 6.04 25.15
N THR A 249 -10.59 6.15 26.43
CA THR A 249 -9.70 6.82 27.38
C THR A 249 -8.86 5.82 28.18
N ASP A 250 -7.74 6.28 28.78
CA ASP A 250 -6.92 5.43 29.67
C ASP A 250 -7.69 4.89 30.89
N ALA A 251 -8.81 5.52 31.29
CA ALA A 251 -9.67 5.05 32.36
C ALA A 251 -10.36 3.70 32.02
N GLU A 252 -10.81 3.54 30.78
CA GLU A 252 -11.43 2.32 30.29
C GLU A 252 -10.44 1.18 30.12
N ARG A 253 -9.17 1.47 29.79
CA ARG A 253 -8.06 0.49 29.80
C ARG A 253 -7.86 -0.15 31.17
N LYS A 254 -7.90 0.67 32.24
CA LYS A 254 -7.71 0.16 33.62
C LYS A 254 -8.83 -0.79 34.05
N VAL A 255 -10.07 -0.53 33.65
CA VAL A 255 -11.22 -1.39 33.96
C VAL A 255 -11.07 -2.74 33.28
N ILE A 256 -10.71 -2.78 31.99
CA ILE A 256 -10.54 -4.04 31.24
C ILE A 256 -9.36 -4.88 31.76
N ALA A 257 -8.28 -4.24 32.23
CA ALA A 257 -7.12 -4.93 32.82
C ALA A 257 -7.40 -5.54 34.19
N LEU A 258 -8.39 -5.00 34.93
CA LEU A 258 -8.79 -5.51 36.25
C LEU A 258 -9.88 -6.60 36.17
N THR A 259 -10.48 -6.81 35.00
CA THR A 259 -11.55 -7.79 34.76
C THR A 259 -11.06 -9.07 34.04
N ARG A 260 -9.78 -9.19 33.77
CA ARG A 260 -9.09 -10.39 33.27
C ARG A 260 -8.17 -10.97 34.35
#